data_8b8e3b2bb93dd2cd6625905e51f5af94
#
_entry.id   8b8e3b2bb93dd2cd6625905e51f5af94
#
_cell.length_a   1.000
_cell.length_b   1.000
_cell.length_c   1.000
_cell.angle_alpha   90.00
_cell.angle_beta   90.00
_cell.angle_gamma   90.00
#
_symmetry.space_group_name_H-M   'P 1'
#
loop_
_entity.id
_entity.type
_entity.pdbx_description
1 polymer ?
#
loop_
_entity_poly.entity_id
_entity_poly.type
_entity_poly.pdbx_seq_one_letter_code
_entity_poly.pdbx_strand_id
1 'polypeptide(L)'
;LLVSDEIDKNGFFVELGANDGFTASNTLYFERKKNWRGILIEPSPNLFLSCCFYRDKPGNHIFCNACVPFEYKDEYVEIQYAYLMSISSSLESDLKNKKDFIDQARKGFNKYEKSLSFGAKARTLSSILDATNAPAVIDLLSLDVEGAELEVLKGVNFFKYSFKYILV
;
A
#
# COMPACT_ATOMS: atom_id res chain seq x y z
N LEU A 1 16.92 4.56 5.86
CA LEU A 1 16.51 5.89 5.42
C LEU A 1 17.35 6.93 6.13
N LEU A 2 18.13 7.72 5.37
CA LEU A 2 18.79 8.92 5.90
C LEU A 2 17.69 9.96 6.18
N VAL A 3 17.25 10.02 7.42
CA VAL A 3 16.32 11.07 7.86
C VAL A 3 17.17 12.30 8.12
N SER A 4 17.32 13.15 7.12
CA SER A 4 17.94 14.46 7.33
C SER A 4 16.92 15.37 8.05
N ASP A 5 17.40 16.27 8.89
CA ASP A 5 16.59 17.33 9.52
C ASP A 5 15.98 18.29 8.47
N GLU A 6 16.37 18.15 7.21
CA GLU A 6 15.95 18.93 6.05
C GLU A 6 14.59 18.51 5.45
N ILE A 7 14.01 17.34 5.88
CA ILE A 7 12.68 16.95 5.41
C ILE A 7 11.63 17.87 6.01
N ASP A 8 10.91 18.54 5.13
CA ASP A 8 9.90 19.53 5.47
C ASP A 8 8.82 18.98 6.43
N LYS A 9 8.32 19.83 7.31
CA LYS A 9 7.12 19.53 8.10
C LYS A 9 5.88 19.67 7.22
N ASN A 10 4.81 18.95 7.59
CA ASN A 10 3.50 19.01 6.94
C ASN A 10 3.49 18.48 5.50
N GLY A 11 4.29 17.48 5.18
CA GLY A 11 4.25 16.78 3.89
C GLY A 11 3.04 15.88 3.72
N PHE A 12 2.90 15.33 2.52
CA PHE A 12 1.84 14.39 2.15
C PHE A 12 2.45 13.07 1.65
N PHE A 13 1.98 11.97 2.21
CA PHE A 13 2.44 10.63 1.81
C PHE A 13 1.30 9.78 1.22
N VAL A 14 1.70 8.79 0.44
CA VAL A 14 0.85 7.66 0.05
C VAL A 14 1.64 6.38 0.39
N GLU A 15 1.03 5.48 1.15
CA GLU A 15 1.61 4.20 1.55
C GLU A 15 0.70 3.07 1.08
N LEU A 16 1.23 2.23 0.16
CA LEU A 16 0.57 1.01 -0.29
C LEU A 16 1.25 -0.19 0.39
N GLY A 17 0.42 -1.18 0.77
CA GLY A 17 0.85 -2.25 1.66
C GLY A 17 1.01 -1.75 3.09
N ALA A 18 0.06 -0.91 3.53
CA ALA A 18 0.13 -0.23 4.83
C ALA A 18 0.05 -1.21 6.02
N ASN A 19 -0.29 -2.46 5.80
CA ASN A 19 -0.42 -3.50 6.81
C ASN A 19 -1.32 -3.02 7.98
N ASP A 20 -0.89 -3.23 9.22
CA ASP A 20 -1.59 -2.74 10.41
C ASP A 20 -1.41 -1.22 10.66
N GLY A 21 -0.66 -0.53 9.80
CA GLY A 21 -0.35 0.89 9.90
C GLY A 21 0.76 1.24 10.91
N PHE A 22 1.30 0.23 11.61
CA PHE A 22 2.31 0.41 12.64
C PHE A 22 3.58 -0.42 12.37
N THR A 23 3.39 -1.73 12.18
CA THR A 23 4.50 -2.67 11.96
C THR A 23 5.15 -2.40 10.60
N ALA A 24 6.44 -2.12 10.60
CA ALA A 24 7.24 -1.83 9.40
C ALA A 24 6.74 -0.65 8.53
N SER A 25 5.82 0.20 9.03
CA SER A 25 5.33 1.35 8.26
C SER A 25 6.44 2.34 7.94
N ASN A 26 6.60 2.65 6.65
CA ASN A 26 7.58 3.61 6.14
C ASN A 26 7.17 5.07 6.39
N THR A 27 5.89 5.34 6.68
CA THR A 27 5.35 6.70 6.81
C THR A 27 5.02 7.11 8.25
N LEU A 28 4.97 6.16 9.19
CA LEU A 28 4.60 6.40 10.58
C LEU A 28 5.49 7.44 11.28
N TYR A 29 6.80 7.41 11.00
CA TYR A 29 7.74 8.42 11.51
C TYR A 29 7.37 9.82 11.04
N PHE A 30 7.10 9.99 9.76
CA PHE A 30 6.76 11.29 9.17
C PHE A 30 5.45 11.83 9.75
N GLU A 31 4.45 10.96 9.91
CA GLU A 31 3.20 11.33 10.55
C GLU A 31 3.41 11.81 11.99
N ARG A 32 4.13 11.04 12.80
CA ARG A 32 4.28 11.32 14.24
C ARG A 32 5.27 12.42 14.57
N LYS A 33 6.34 12.54 13.79
CA LYS A 33 7.45 13.47 14.09
C LYS A 33 7.50 14.69 13.19
N LYS A 34 6.97 14.60 11.98
CA LYS A 34 7.03 15.70 10.98
C LYS A 34 5.65 16.30 10.67
N ASN A 35 4.60 15.82 11.36
CA ASN A 35 3.21 16.24 11.17
C ASN A 35 2.70 16.04 9.73
N TRP A 36 3.18 14.99 9.06
CA TRP A 36 2.68 14.61 7.76
C TRP A 36 1.30 13.97 7.88
N ARG A 37 0.56 13.99 6.79
CA ARG A 37 -0.73 13.33 6.60
C ARG A 37 -0.74 12.65 5.25
N GLY A 38 -1.68 11.76 5.00
CA GLY A 38 -1.69 11.10 3.72
C GLY A 38 -2.72 10.00 3.57
N ILE A 39 -2.40 9.10 2.68
CA ILE A 39 -3.25 7.98 2.28
C ILE A 39 -2.54 6.68 2.61
N LEU A 40 -3.28 5.78 3.25
CA LEU A 40 -2.84 4.42 3.54
C LEU A 40 -3.78 3.44 2.81
N ILE A 41 -3.20 2.45 2.15
CA ILE A 41 -3.96 1.49 1.35
C ILE A 41 -3.52 0.08 1.74
N GLU A 42 -4.48 -0.71 2.22
CA GLU A 42 -4.25 -2.09 2.65
C GLU A 42 -5.39 -2.98 2.16
N PRO A 43 -5.13 -3.99 1.32
CA PRO A 43 -6.18 -4.83 0.75
C PRO A 43 -6.80 -5.82 1.76
N SER A 44 -6.08 -6.22 2.81
CA SER A 44 -6.54 -7.19 3.80
C SER A 44 -7.48 -6.54 4.82
N PRO A 45 -8.77 -6.99 4.94
CA PRO A 45 -9.74 -6.31 5.79
C PRO A 45 -9.36 -6.24 7.27
N ASN A 46 -8.73 -7.28 7.82
CA ASN A 46 -8.31 -7.31 9.22
C ASN A 46 -7.14 -6.35 9.48
N LEU A 47 -6.17 -6.29 8.57
CA LEU A 47 -5.05 -5.36 8.67
C LEU A 47 -5.50 -3.92 8.44
N PHE A 48 -6.41 -3.70 7.47
CA PHE A 48 -7.06 -2.40 7.27
C PHE A 48 -7.75 -1.89 8.56
N LEU A 49 -8.50 -2.75 9.28
CA LEU A 49 -9.13 -2.36 10.54
C LEU A 49 -8.09 -2.00 11.61
N SER A 50 -6.99 -2.73 11.69
CA SER A 50 -5.87 -2.39 12.58
C SER A 50 -5.22 -1.07 12.17
N CYS A 51 -5.01 -0.86 10.87
CA CYS A 51 -4.49 0.39 10.33
C CYS A 51 -5.40 1.57 10.69
N CYS A 52 -6.72 1.43 10.56
CA CYS A 52 -7.68 2.44 11.02
C CYS A 52 -7.51 2.76 12.49
N PHE A 53 -7.30 1.76 13.34
CA PHE A 53 -7.10 1.99 14.78
C PHE A 53 -5.81 2.77 15.10
N TYR A 54 -4.70 2.44 14.44
CA TYR A 54 -3.40 3.05 14.74
C TYR A 54 -3.16 4.38 14.03
N ARG A 55 -3.80 4.60 12.89
CA ARG A 55 -3.55 5.74 11.99
C ARG A 55 -4.76 6.68 11.85
N ASP A 56 -5.78 6.56 12.73
CA ASP A 56 -6.92 7.49 12.81
C ASP A 56 -6.44 8.85 13.31
N LYS A 57 -6.03 9.67 12.35
CA LYS A 57 -5.57 11.03 12.56
C LYS A 57 -6.27 11.96 11.57
N PRO A 58 -6.73 13.15 12.00
CA PRO A 58 -7.30 14.12 11.09
C PRO A 58 -6.39 14.43 9.89
N GLY A 59 -6.92 14.20 8.68
CA GLY A 59 -6.20 14.39 7.42
C GLY A 59 -5.55 13.12 6.87
N ASN A 60 -5.64 11.98 7.56
CA ASN A 60 -5.36 10.68 6.98
C ASN A 60 -6.62 10.08 6.34
N HIS A 61 -6.41 9.36 5.25
CA HIS A 61 -7.43 8.58 4.58
C HIS A 61 -6.94 7.13 4.46
N ILE A 62 -7.76 6.18 4.87
CA ILE A 62 -7.38 4.77 4.89
C ILE A 62 -8.35 3.99 4.01
N PHE A 63 -7.83 3.15 3.10
CA PHE A 63 -8.61 2.42 2.12
C PHE A 63 -8.35 0.92 2.18
N CYS A 64 -9.45 0.13 2.17
CA CYS A 64 -9.40 -1.31 2.01
C CYS A 64 -9.51 -1.67 0.52
N ASN A 65 -8.41 -1.51 -0.22
CA ASN A 65 -8.39 -1.70 -1.67
C ASN A 65 -7.09 -2.35 -2.13
N ALA A 66 -7.15 -3.05 -3.27
CA ALA A 66 -5.97 -3.39 -4.07
C ALA A 66 -5.84 -2.39 -5.22
N CYS A 67 -4.64 -1.81 -5.38
CA CYS A 67 -4.38 -0.89 -6.48
C CYS A 67 -4.05 -1.65 -7.76
N VAL A 68 -4.69 -1.22 -8.87
CA VAL A 68 -4.65 -1.88 -10.17
C VAL A 68 -4.34 -0.88 -11.29
N PRO A 69 -3.86 -1.36 -12.47
CA PRO A 69 -3.69 -0.53 -13.66
C PRO A 69 -5.03 -0.04 -14.22
N PHE A 70 -4.99 0.97 -15.10
CA PHE A 70 -6.20 1.50 -15.75
C PHE A 70 -6.93 0.47 -16.59
N GLU A 71 -6.24 -0.50 -17.17
CA GLU A 71 -6.78 -1.54 -18.05
C GLU A 71 -7.45 -2.69 -17.29
N TYR A 72 -7.30 -2.75 -15.97
CA TYR A 72 -7.91 -3.80 -15.15
C TYR A 72 -9.43 -3.72 -15.19
N LYS A 73 -10.11 -4.85 -15.45
CA LYS A 73 -11.56 -4.86 -15.73
C LYS A 73 -12.39 -5.50 -14.62
N ASP A 74 -11.77 -6.34 -13.79
CA ASP A 74 -12.50 -7.03 -12.74
C ASP A 74 -12.73 -6.11 -11.54
N GLU A 75 -13.83 -6.34 -10.82
CA GLU A 75 -14.15 -5.54 -9.63
C GLU A 75 -13.25 -5.89 -8.45
N TYR A 76 -12.72 -7.10 -8.43
CA TYR A 76 -11.91 -7.62 -7.33
C TYR A 76 -10.58 -8.19 -7.83
N VAL A 77 -9.55 -8.02 -7.00
CA VAL A 77 -8.24 -8.66 -7.15
C VAL A 77 -8.20 -9.84 -6.19
N GLU A 78 -7.84 -11.03 -6.66
CA GLU A 78 -7.59 -12.16 -5.77
C GLU A 78 -6.25 -11.96 -5.06
N ILE A 79 -6.29 -11.89 -3.74
CA ILE A 79 -5.11 -11.79 -2.86
C ILE A 79 -4.94 -13.11 -2.13
N GLN A 80 -3.75 -13.68 -2.23
CA GLN A 80 -3.35 -14.81 -1.41
C GLN A 80 -2.70 -14.28 -0.13
N TYR A 81 -3.38 -14.46 0.99
CA TYR A 81 -2.90 -14.00 2.29
C TYR A 81 -1.72 -14.84 2.75
N ALA A 82 -0.62 -14.19 3.02
CA ALA A 82 0.60 -14.79 3.55
C ALA A 82 1.26 -13.87 4.60
N TYR A 83 0.45 -13.27 5.49
CA TYR A 83 0.87 -12.32 6.51
C TYR A 83 1.56 -11.09 5.88
N LEU A 84 2.83 -10.81 6.24
CA LEU A 84 3.58 -9.66 5.70
C LEU A 84 3.92 -9.78 4.21
N MET A 85 3.81 -10.96 3.61
CA MET A 85 4.20 -11.27 2.24
C MET A 85 2.99 -11.64 1.37
N SER A 86 1.82 -11.03 1.63
CA SER A 86 0.60 -11.30 0.87
C SER A 86 0.72 -10.79 -0.58
N ILE A 87 0.43 -11.64 -1.55
CA ILE A 87 0.62 -11.35 -2.98
C ILE A 87 -0.69 -11.41 -3.76
N SER A 88 -0.76 -10.62 -4.84
CA SER A 88 -1.82 -10.75 -5.83
C SER A 88 -1.58 -11.97 -6.72
N SER A 89 -2.59 -12.82 -6.87
CA SER A 89 -2.59 -13.91 -7.86
C SER A 89 -3.06 -13.45 -9.25
N SER A 90 -3.81 -12.36 -9.33
CA SER A 90 -4.46 -11.86 -10.54
C SER A 90 -3.66 -10.78 -11.28
N LEU A 91 -2.70 -10.14 -10.65
CA LEU A 91 -1.85 -9.12 -11.28
C LEU A 91 -0.54 -9.73 -11.79
N GLU A 92 0.03 -9.11 -12.82
CA GLU A 92 1.40 -9.40 -13.21
C GLU A 92 2.33 -9.08 -12.04
N SER A 93 3.35 -9.90 -11.85
CA SER A 93 4.30 -9.76 -10.76
C SER A 93 5.71 -10.03 -11.27
N ASP A 94 6.64 -9.21 -10.84
CA ASP A 94 8.07 -9.38 -11.12
C ASP A 94 8.70 -10.55 -10.36
N LEU A 95 7.94 -11.21 -9.47
CA LEU A 95 8.38 -12.39 -8.74
C LEU A 95 8.58 -13.57 -9.69
N LYS A 96 9.82 -13.98 -9.88
CA LYS A 96 10.21 -15.10 -10.77
C LYS A 96 9.60 -16.44 -10.38
N ASN A 97 9.23 -16.63 -9.12
CA ASN A 97 8.61 -17.84 -8.61
C ASN A 97 7.65 -17.53 -7.44
N LYS A 98 6.40 -17.20 -7.77
CA LYS A 98 5.33 -16.94 -6.78
C LYS A 98 5.16 -18.09 -5.77
N LYS A 99 5.35 -19.34 -6.20
CA LYS A 99 5.18 -20.51 -5.32
C LYS A 99 6.25 -20.56 -4.23
N ASP A 100 7.50 -20.36 -4.58
CA ASP A 100 8.60 -20.39 -3.60
C ASP A 100 8.48 -19.22 -2.63
N PHE A 101 8.02 -18.06 -3.09
CA PHE A 101 7.76 -16.90 -2.27
C PHE A 101 6.67 -17.18 -1.23
N ILE A 102 5.53 -17.74 -1.66
CA ILE A 102 4.45 -18.16 -0.76
C ILE A 102 4.90 -19.22 0.24
N ASP A 103 5.71 -20.21 -0.21
CA ASP A 103 6.22 -21.25 0.67
C ASP A 103 7.23 -20.71 1.70
N GLN A 104 7.98 -19.65 1.36
CA GLN A 104 8.82 -18.92 2.32
C GLN A 104 7.97 -18.14 3.33
N ALA A 105 6.95 -17.41 2.85
CA ALA A 105 6.02 -16.68 3.71
C ALA A 105 5.33 -17.59 4.72
N ARG A 106 4.93 -18.80 4.28
CA ARG A 106 4.31 -19.83 5.13
C ARG A 106 5.20 -20.31 6.28
N LYS A 107 6.53 -20.22 6.15
CA LYS A 107 7.44 -20.58 7.24
C LYS A 107 7.35 -19.61 8.42
N GLY A 108 6.89 -18.39 8.20
CA GLY A 108 6.62 -17.40 9.23
C GLY A 108 5.29 -17.60 9.97
N PHE A 109 4.40 -18.47 9.46
CA PHE A 109 3.13 -18.72 10.10
C PHE A 109 3.29 -19.51 11.40
N ASN A 110 2.53 -19.10 12.41
CA ASN A 110 2.36 -19.94 13.56
C ASN A 110 1.44 -21.14 13.22
N LYS A 111 1.41 -22.16 14.06
CA LYS A 111 0.68 -23.42 13.78
C LYS A 111 -0.84 -23.25 13.61
N TYR A 112 -1.40 -22.08 13.93
CA TYR A 112 -2.84 -21.77 13.84
C TYR A 112 -3.18 -20.89 12.62
N GLU A 113 -2.18 -20.29 11.98
CA GLU A 113 -2.37 -19.46 10.80
C GLU A 113 -2.48 -20.32 9.54
N LYS A 114 -3.46 -20.00 8.70
CA LYS A 114 -3.69 -20.67 7.44
C LYS A 114 -3.60 -19.65 6.31
N SER A 115 -2.93 -20.02 5.22
CA SER A 115 -3.04 -19.28 3.98
C SER A 115 -4.47 -19.38 3.46
N LEU A 116 -5.05 -18.26 3.12
CA LEU A 116 -6.36 -18.15 2.50
C LEU A 116 -6.31 -17.15 1.34
N SER A 117 -7.19 -17.33 0.36
CA SER A 117 -7.41 -16.33 -0.67
C SER A 117 -8.67 -15.54 -0.38
N PHE A 118 -8.65 -14.25 -0.69
CA PHE A 118 -9.81 -13.37 -0.60
C PHE A 118 -9.81 -12.37 -1.77
N GLY A 119 -10.99 -11.81 -2.07
CA GLY A 119 -11.14 -10.73 -3.05
C GLY A 119 -10.96 -9.38 -2.40
N ALA A 120 -9.99 -8.60 -2.85
CA ALA A 120 -9.84 -7.20 -2.47
C ALA A 120 -10.45 -6.30 -3.56
N LYS A 121 -11.20 -5.28 -3.16
CA LYS A 121 -11.84 -4.38 -4.13
C LYS A 121 -10.78 -3.62 -4.93
N ALA A 122 -10.84 -3.73 -6.26
CA ALA A 122 -9.91 -3.10 -7.18
C ALA A 122 -10.17 -1.60 -7.30
N ARG A 123 -9.10 -0.79 -7.29
CA ARG A 123 -9.14 0.65 -7.58
C ARG A 123 -7.83 1.11 -8.18
N THR A 124 -7.88 2.03 -9.14
CA THR A 124 -6.64 2.69 -9.58
C THR A 124 -6.14 3.66 -8.49
N LEU A 125 -4.84 3.82 -8.36
CA LEU A 125 -4.28 4.79 -7.41
C LEU A 125 -4.79 6.20 -7.73
N SER A 126 -4.88 6.59 -9.00
CA SER A 126 -5.44 7.88 -9.40
C SER A 126 -6.85 8.10 -8.88
N SER A 127 -7.72 7.09 -8.90
CA SER A 127 -9.10 7.23 -8.40
C SER A 127 -9.18 7.44 -6.89
N ILE A 128 -8.20 6.91 -6.14
CA ILE A 128 -8.07 7.14 -4.70
C ILE A 128 -7.57 8.56 -4.42
N LEU A 129 -6.55 8.99 -5.16
CA LEU A 129 -6.01 10.34 -5.08
C LEU A 129 -7.09 11.41 -5.38
N ASP A 130 -7.90 11.16 -6.41
CA ASP A 130 -9.01 12.04 -6.79
C ASP A 130 -10.08 12.12 -5.68
N ALA A 131 -10.46 10.98 -5.12
CA ALA A 131 -11.49 10.90 -4.08
C ALA A 131 -11.10 11.61 -2.77
N THR A 132 -9.81 11.76 -2.51
CA THR A 132 -9.28 12.42 -1.30
C THR A 132 -8.87 13.87 -1.54
N ASN A 133 -9.00 14.37 -2.77
CA ASN A 133 -8.44 15.66 -3.17
C ASN A 133 -6.95 15.78 -2.82
N ALA A 134 -6.19 14.72 -3.09
CA ALA A 134 -4.75 14.69 -2.84
C ALA A 134 -4.03 15.82 -3.58
N PRO A 135 -2.94 16.37 -3.03
CA PRO A 135 -2.15 17.38 -3.71
C PRO A 135 -1.56 16.81 -5.02
N ALA A 136 -1.43 17.67 -6.04
CA ALA A 136 -0.84 17.27 -7.33
C ALA A 136 0.63 16.83 -7.19
N VAL A 137 1.34 17.37 -6.22
CA VAL A 137 2.71 16.97 -5.85
C VAL A 137 2.66 16.28 -4.50
N ILE A 138 2.98 15.00 -4.48
CA ILE A 138 3.01 14.14 -3.30
C ILE A 138 4.47 14.00 -2.87
N ASP A 139 4.75 14.18 -1.57
CA ASP A 139 6.13 14.18 -1.08
C ASP A 139 6.73 12.76 -1.08
N LEU A 140 5.97 11.75 -0.67
CA LEU A 140 6.45 10.37 -0.60
C LEU A 140 5.36 9.40 -1.09
N LEU A 141 5.74 8.54 -2.04
CA LEU A 141 5.01 7.32 -2.39
C LEU A 141 5.82 6.13 -1.87
N SER A 142 5.26 5.35 -0.96
CA SER A 142 5.81 4.07 -0.51
C SER A 142 5.03 2.94 -1.15
N LEU A 143 5.70 2.12 -1.94
CA LEU A 143 5.15 0.95 -2.63
C LEU A 143 5.76 -0.31 -2.04
N ASP A 144 4.98 -1.03 -1.25
CA ASP A 144 5.36 -2.33 -0.70
C ASP A 144 4.21 -3.31 -0.95
N VAL A 145 4.07 -3.72 -2.21
CA VAL A 145 2.94 -4.53 -2.71
C VAL A 145 3.38 -5.87 -3.26
N GLU A 146 4.56 -6.30 -2.84
CA GLU A 146 5.09 -7.66 -3.03
C GLU A 146 5.10 -8.11 -4.51
N GLY A 147 5.69 -7.28 -5.35
CA GLY A 147 5.95 -7.54 -6.76
C GLY A 147 4.87 -7.04 -7.72
N ALA A 148 3.88 -6.26 -7.25
CA ALA A 148 2.88 -5.63 -8.11
C ALA A 148 3.09 -4.11 -8.26
N GLU A 149 4.27 -3.59 -7.93
CA GLU A 149 4.58 -2.15 -7.92
C GLU A 149 4.37 -1.51 -9.28
N LEU A 150 4.81 -2.17 -10.35
CA LEU A 150 4.62 -1.69 -11.71
C LEU A 150 3.14 -1.60 -12.08
N GLU A 151 2.33 -2.57 -11.68
CA GLU A 151 0.88 -2.58 -11.95
C GLU A 151 0.17 -1.43 -11.24
N VAL A 152 0.57 -1.12 -10.01
CA VAL A 152 0.10 0.06 -9.27
C VAL A 152 0.43 1.34 -10.04
N LEU A 153 1.67 1.49 -10.51
CA LEU A 153 2.13 2.68 -11.24
C LEU A 153 1.40 2.85 -12.58
N LYS A 154 1.01 1.77 -13.27
CA LYS A 154 0.15 1.82 -14.46
C LYS A 154 -1.26 2.37 -14.17
N GLY A 155 -1.68 2.44 -12.92
CA GLY A 155 -2.93 3.06 -12.45
C GLY A 155 -2.78 4.52 -12.01
N VAL A 156 -1.61 5.15 -12.29
CA VAL A 156 -1.34 6.54 -11.95
C VAL A 156 -1.41 7.45 -13.17
N ASN A 157 -2.18 8.52 -13.07
CA ASN A 157 -2.16 9.61 -14.04
C ASN A 157 -1.01 10.59 -13.73
N PHE A 158 0.16 10.34 -14.30
CA PHE A 158 1.36 11.17 -14.14
C PHE A 158 1.27 12.57 -14.75
N PHE A 159 0.24 12.86 -15.57
CA PHE A 159 -0.05 14.25 -16.01
C PHE A 159 -0.71 15.06 -14.90
N LYS A 160 -1.36 14.40 -13.93
CA LYS A 160 -2.05 15.05 -12.82
C LYS A 160 -1.25 14.99 -11.53
N TYR A 161 -0.59 13.87 -11.26
CA TYR A 161 0.12 13.59 -10.01
C TYR A 161 1.60 13.35 -10.25
N SER A 162 2.42 13.89 -9.36
CA SER A 162 3.87 13.64 -9.32
C SER A 162 4.31 13.34 -7.89
N PHE A 163 5.44 12.64 -7.75
CA PHE A 163 5.98 12.23 -6.48
C PHE A 163 7.42 12.74 -6.34
N LYS A 164 7.75 13.40 -5.21
CA LYS A 164 9.13 13.84 -4.97
C LYS A 164 10.05 12.65 -4.70
N TYR A 165 9.55 11.68 -3.93
CA TYR A 165 10.26 10.45 -3.58
C TYR A 165 9.34 9.25 -3.80
N ILE A 166 9.92 8.18 -4.36
CA ILE A 166 9.28 6.87 -4.48
C ILE A 166 10.19 5.87 -3.78
N LEU A 167 9.64 5.16 -2.81
CA LEU A 167 10.28 4.06 -2.10
C LEU A 167 9.62 2.75 -2.58
N VAL A 168 10.44 1.82 -3.05
CA VAL A 168 10.05 0.47 -3.51
C VAL A 168 10.86 -0.55 -2.74
#